data_7ab8e55b6dcfd1d31cdec0d02cf79d8c
#
_entry.id   7ab8e55b6dcfd1d31cdec0d02cf79d8c
#
_cell.length_a   1.000
_cell.length_b   1.000
_cell.length_c   1.000
_cell.angle_alpha   90.00
_cell.angle_beta   90.00
_cell.angle_gamma   90.00
#
_symmetry.space_group_name_H-M   'P 1'
#
loop_
_entity.id
_entity.type
_entity.pdbx_description
1 polymer ?
#
loop_
_entity_poly.entity_id
_entity_poly.type
_entity_poly.pdbx_seq_one_letter_code
_entity_poly.pdbx_strand_id
1 'polypeptide(L)'
;MGIFKKLCMTSMLGVMLAMPTYATVVTGSQSDVNMELKYPLVYTNNMFAQKAINTDIANYVLYAKSVYYDQHAYQVKQNYKVTYEDAQVVSILLTTYHYHAGNAHGMYNTKGLVYNKITGQRIPLYNYVKIANPQQI
;
A
#
# COMPACT_ATOMS: atom_id res chain seq x y z
N MET A 1 13.11 25.11 3.21
CA MET A 1 12.61 23.82 2.70
C MET A 1 13.65 22.69 2.75
N GLY A 2 14.93 22.91 2.38
CA GLY A 2 15.97 21.89 2.47
C GLY A 2 16.30 21.42 3.90
N ILE A 3 16.21 22.29 4.90
CA ILE A 3 16.42 21.97 6.32
C ILE A 3 15.28 21.11 6.86
N PHE A 4 14.04 21.36 6.43
CA PHE A 4 12.87 20.60 6.84
C PHE A 4 12.89 19.15 6.30
N LYS A 5 13.34 18.97 5.05
CA LYS A 5 13.53 17.64 4.47
C LYS A 5 14.62 16.84 5.20
N LYS A 6 15.71 17.50 5.58
CA LYS A 6 16.79 16.86 6.35
C LYS A 6 16.35 16.44 7.74
N LEU A 7 15.55 17.26 8.43
CA LEU A 7 14.99 16.94 9.75
C LEU A 7 14.02 15.76 9.70
N CYS A 8 13.14 15.71 8.69
CA CYS A 8 12.23 14.58 8.51
C CYS A 8 12.96 13.27 8.21
N MET A 9 14.03 13.32 7.42
CA MET A 9 14.85 12.12 7.14
C MET A 9 15.63 11.65 8.36
N THR A 10 16.15 12.55 9.16
CA THR A 10 16.88 12.21 10.40
C THR A 10 15.92 11.63 11.46
N SER A 11 14.70 12.17 11.57
CA SER A 11 13.63 11.66 12.42
C SER A 11 13.21 10.25 12.04
N MET A 12 13.05 9.95 10.73
CA MET A 12 12.71 8.62 10.23
C MET A 12 13.82 7.60 10.50
N LEU A 13 15.09 7.97 10.35
CA LEU A 13 16.22 7.11 10.68
C LEU A 13 16.24 6.75 12.17
N GLY A 14 15.97 7.70 13.06
CA GLY A 14 15.87 7.46 14.49
C GLY A 14 14.74 6.51 14.87
N VAL A 15 13.57 6.66 14.23
CA VAL A 15 12.41 5.76 14.42
C VAL A 15 12.71 4.36 13.92
N MET A 16 13.39 4.21 12.77
CA MET A 16 13.75 2.89 12.22
C MET A 16 14.75 2.13 13.10
N LEU A 17 15.67 2.81 13.76
CA LEU A 17 16.62 2.19 14.69
C LEU A 17 15.95 1.68 15.96
N ALA A 18 14.80 2.26 16.35
CA ALA A 18 14.02 1.85 17.52
C ALA A 18 12.98 0.76 17.21
N MET A 19 12.71 0.46 15.92
CA MET A 19 11.72 -0.53 15.51
C MET A 19 12.25 -1.95 15.59
N PRO A 20 11.39 -2.94 15.95
CA PRO A 20 11.71 -4.35 15.79
C PRO A 20 12.05 -4.66 14.33
N THR A 21 12.97 -5.60 14.09
CA THR A 21 13.48 -5.94 12.76
C THR A 21 12.42 -6.46 11.77
N TYR A 22 11.21 -6.77 12.23
CA TYR A 22 10.11 -7.29 11.41
C TYR A 22 8.91 -6.32 11.30
N ALA A 23 8.73 -5.40 12.24
CA ALA A 23 7.62 -4.42 12.23
C ALA A 23 8.00 -3.21 11.35
N THR A 24 7.79 -3.34 10.06
CA THR A 24 8.45 -2.50 9.07
C THR A 24 7.50 -1.82 8.09
N VAL A 25 6.22 -1.69 8.46
CA VAL A 25 5.24 -0.97 7.64
C VAL A 25 4.92 0.37 8.27
N VAL A 26 5.14 1.44 7.53
CA VAL A 26 4.73 2.80 7.91
C VAL A 26 3.74 3.35 6.89
N THR A 27 2.98 4.38 7.28
CA THR A 27 1.97 4.98 6.41
C THR A 27 2.57 6.12 5.60
N GLY A 28 2.49 5.99 4.26
CA GLY A 28 2.62 7.11 3.35
C GLY A 28 1.25 7.76 3.11
N SER A 29 1.23 9.04 2.83
CA SER A 29 -0.02 9.74 2.53
C SER A 29 0.14 10.81 1.48
N GLN A 30 -0.90 10.97 0.66
CA GLN A 30 -1.05 12.07 -0.28
C GLN A 30 -2.50 12.54 -0.23
N SER A 31 -2.72 13.85 -0.34
CA SER A 31 -4.06 14.41 -0.28
C SER A 31 -4.24 15.59 -1.23
N ASP A 32 -5.46 15.80 -1.65
CA ASP A 32 -5.95 16.96 -2.37
C ASP A 32 -7.35 17.28 -1.84
N VAL A 33 -8.06 18.22 -2.42
CA VAL A 33 -9.36 18.73 -1.91
C VAL A 33 -10.34 17.60 -1.56
N ASN A 34 -10.54 16.66 -2.48
CA ASN A 34 -11.44 15.51 -2.28
C ASN A 34 -10.69 14.17 -2.49
N MET A 35 -9.39 14.17 -2.33
CA MET A 35 -8.57 12.96 -2.42
C MET A 35 -7.77 12.78 -1.14
N GLU A 36 -7.86 11.59 -0.56
CA GLU A 36 -7.05 11.19 0.60
C GLU A 36 -6.53 9.77 0.38
N LEU A 37 -5.23 9.66 0.15
CA LEU A 37 -4.58 8.37 -0.08
C LEU A 37 -3.66 8.06 1.09
N LYS A 38 -3.94 6.95 1.79
CA LYS A 38 -3.06 6.35 2.78
C LYS A 38 -2.63 4.98 2.28
N TYR A 39 -1.35 4.76 2.21
CA TYR A 39 -0.77 3.54 1.63
C TYR A 39 0.41 3.05 2.45
N PRO A 40 0.70 1.74 2.40
CA PRO A 40 1.82 1.19 3.15
C PRO A 40 3.14 1.49 2.44
N LEU A 41 4.15 1.82 3.24
CA LEU A 41 5.56 1.82 2.84
C LEU A 41 6.23 0.70 3.63
N VAL A 42 6.74 -0.29 2.92
CA VAL A 42 7.35 -1.49 3.51
C VAL A 42 8.85 -1.33 3.52
N TYR A 43 9.46 -1.54 4.69
CA TYR A 43 10.91 -1.55 4.86
C TYR A 43 11.37 -2.98 5.08
N THR A 44 12.46 -3.35 4.45
CA THR A 44 13.08 -4.68 4.57
C THR A 44 14.59 -4.57 4.71
N ASN A 45 15.23 -5.64 5.17
CA ASN A 45 16.69 -5.68 5.25
C ASN A 45 17.38 -5.80 3.87
N ASN A 46 16.60 -6.10 2.83
CA ASN A 46 17.07 -6.17 1.45
C ASN A 46 16.53 -4.99 0.66
N MET A 47 17.38 -4.08 0.25
CA MET A 47 17.00 -2.88 -0.49
C MET A 47 16.31 -3.18 -1.84
N PHE A 48 16.70 -4.26 -2.51
CA PHE A 48 16.07 -4.66 -3.77
C PHE A 48 14.64 -5.15 -3.53
N ALA A 49 14.45 -5.97 -2.50
CA ALA A 49 13.12 -6.44 -2.09
C ALA A 49 12.23 -5.26 -1.67
N GLN A 50 12.76 -4.36 -0.85
CA GLN A 50 12.05 -3.15 -0.43
C GLN A 50 11.60 -2.31 -1.62
N LYS A 51 12.49 -2.06 -2.57
CA LYS A 51 12.18 -1.27 -3.77
C LYS A 51 11.11 -1.97 -4.62
N ALA A 52 11.22 -3.28 -4.81
CA ALA A 52 10.25 -4.06 -5.59
C ALA A 52 8.85 -4.00 -4.97
N ILE A 53 8.73 -4.20 -3.66
CA ILE A 53 7.46 -4.13 -2.93
C ILE A 53 6.85 -2.74 -3.04
N ASN A 54 7.62 -1.70 -2.73
CA ASN A 54 7.11 -0.33 -2.72
C ASN A 54 6.78 0.19 -4.12
N THR A 55 7.47 -0.29 -5.15
CA THR A 55 7.14 0.01 -6.55
C THR A 55 5.81 -0.62 -6.95
N ASP A 56 5.56 -1.87 -6.55
CA ASP A 56 4.29 -2.54 -6.82
C ASP A 56 3.12 -1.83 -6.12
N ILE A 57 3.30 -1.46 -4.84
CA ILE A 57 2.30 -0.67 -4.10
C ILE A 57 2.08 0.70 -4.74
N ALA A 58 3.14 1.37 -5.19
CA ALA A 58 3.06 2.67 -5.84
C ALA A 58 2.18 2.66 -7.10
N ASN A 59 2.11 1.55 -7.82
CA ASN A 59 1.24 1.41 -8.99
C ASN A 59 -0.25 1.54 -8.60
N TYR A 60 -0.65 1.01 -7.44
CA TYR A 60 -2.02 1.17 -6.94
C TYR A 60 -2.31 2.60 -6.49
N VAL A 61 -1.33 3.28 -5.90
CA VAL A 61 -1.44 4.71 -5.54
C VAL A 61 -1.58 5.57 -6.78
N LEU A 62 -0.75 5.33 -7.81
CA LEU A 62 -0.83 6.03 -9.09
C LEU A 62 -2.17 5.80 -9.79
N TYR A 63 -2.69 4.58 -9.73
CA TYR A 63 -4.02 4.30 -10.26
C TYR A 63 -5.11 5.10 -9.54
N ALA A 64 -5.09 5.14 -8.21
CA ALA A 64 -6.05 5.94 -7.44
C ALA A 64 -5.95 7.44 -7.79
N LYS A 65 -4.75 7.96 -7.98
CA LYS A 65 -4.52 9.33 -8.45
C LYS A 65 -5.09 9.55 -9.85
N SER A 66 -4.93 8.60 -10.76
CA SER A 66 -5.48 8.69 -12.11
C SER A 66 -7.00 8.70 -12.11
N VAL A 67 -7.63 7.95 -11.23
CA VAL A 67 -9.10 7.99 -11.06
C VAL A 67 -9.56 9.39 -10.65
N TYR A 68 -8.82 10.04 -9.78
CA TYR A 68 -9.14 11.40 -9.33
C TYR A 68 -8.88 12.46 -10.40
N TYR A 69 -7.66 12.50 -10.95
CA TYR A 69 -7.24 13.57 -11.87
C TYR A 69 -7.68 13.34 -13.31
N ASP A 70 -7.54 12.11 -13.82
CA ASP A 70 -7.77 11.83 -15.24
C ASP A 70 -9.20 11.38 -15.52
N GLN A 71 -9.82 10.63 -14.61
CA GLN A 71 -11.20 10.17 -14.73
C GLN A 71 -12.19 11.11 -14.04
N HIS A 72 -11.72 12.19 -13.42
CA HIS A 72 -12.53 13.23 -12.78
C HIS A 72 -13.50 12.70 -11.71
N ALA A 73 -13.08 11.71 -10.93
CA ALA A 73 -13.84 11.29 -9.77
C ALA A 73 -14.01 12.47 -8.80
N TYR A 74 -15.20 12.63 -8.27
CA TYR A 74 -15.48 13.66 -7.28
C TYR A 74 -14.75 13.42 -5.97
N GLN A 75 -14.64 12.16 -5.56
CA GLN A 75 -13.93 11.78 -4.34
C GLN A 75 -13.16 10.47 -4.56
N VAL A 76 -11.93 10.44 -4.05
CA VAL A 76 -11.12 9.21 -3.99
C VAL A 76 -10.51 9.08 -2.61
N LYS A 77 -10.66 7.91 -2.00
CA LYS A 77 -10.01 7.55 -0.73
C LYS A 77 -9.30 6.22 -0.86
N GLN A 78 -8.12 6.12 -0.29
CA GLN A 78 -7.38 4.86 -0.21
C GLN A 78 -6.92 4.65 1.22
N ASN A 79 -7.12 3.44 1.74
CA ASN A 79 -6.66 3.00 3.04
C ASN A 79 -6.11 1.59 2.96
N TYR A 80 -5.33 1.20 3.96
CA TYR A 80 -4.79 -0.13 4.03
C TYR A 80 -4.84 -0.69 5.45
N LYS A 81 -4.74 -2.01 5.52
CA LYS A 81 -4.60 -2.75 6.79
C LYS A 81 -3.55 -3.83 6.60
N VAL A 82 -2.58 -3.89 7.50
CA VAL A 82 -1.66 -5.03 7.61
C VAL A 82 -2.41 -6.16 8.31
N THR A 83 -2.59 -7.27 7.62
CA THR A 83 -3.32 -8.43 8.14
C THR A 83 -2.40 -9.49 8.73
N TYR A 84 -1.16 -9.52 8.27
CA TYR A 84 -0.11 -10.40 8.81
C TYR A 84 1.27 -9.82 8.50
N GLU A 85 2.19 -9.98 9.42
CA GLU A 85 3.59 -9.63 9.18
C GLU A 85 4.51 -10.50 10.06
N ASP A 86 5.55 -11.04 9.44
CA ASP A 86 6.69 -11.65 10.12
C ASP A 86 8.01 -11.25 9.44
N ALA A 87 9.09 -11.93 9.74
CA ALA A 87 10.40 -11.62 9.16
C ALA A 87 10.48 -11.90 7.64
N GLN A 88 9.60 -12.74 7.10
CA GLN A 88 9.66 -13.22 5.72
C GLN A 88 8.51 -12.71 4.86
N VAL A 89 7.33 -12.46 5.44
CA VAL A 89 6.11 -12.17 4.72
C VAL A 89 5.41 -10.95 5.30
N VAL A 90 4.82 -10.15 4.43
CA VAL A 90 3.84 -9.11 4.80
C VAL A 90 2.59 -9.27 3.96
N SER A 91 1.43 -9.26 4.62
CA SER A 91 0.11 -9.32 3.99
C SER A 91 -0.67 -8.05 4.27
N ILE A 92 -1.17 -7.43 3.22
CA ILE A 92 -1.81 -6.12 3.26
C ILE A 92 -3.13 -6.19 2.51
N LEU A 93 -4.18 -5.62 3.08
CA LEU A 93 -5.40 -5.27 2.35
C LEU A 93 -5.35 -3.80 2.00
N LEU A 94 -5.42 -3.50 0.72
CA LEU A 94 -5.47 -2.14 0.20
C LEU A 94 -6.85 -1.88 -0.37
N THR A 95 -7.58 -0.91 0.20
CA THR A 95 -8.94 -0.57 -0.22
C THR A 95 -8.98 0.82 -0.81
N THR A 96 -9.50 0.94 -2.02
CA THR A 96 -9.71 2.20 -2.71
C THR A 96 -11.20 2.43 -2.90
N TYR A 97 -11.67 3.59 -2.47
CA TYR A 97 -13.02 4.09 -2.69
C TYR A 97 -12.98 5.21 -3.72
N HIS A 98 -13.91 5.21 -4.65
CA HIS A 98 -14.10 6.35 -5.54
C HIS A 98 -15.59 6.62 -5.80
N TYR A 99 -15.90 7.89 -5.98
CA TYR A 99 -17.22 8.36 -6.30
C TYR A 99 -17.17 9.37 -7.44
N HIS A 100 -18.03 9.16 -8.43
CA HIS A 100 -18.23 10.11 -9.52
C HIS A 100 -19.55 10.84 -9.29
N ALA A 101 -19.54 12.16 -9.41
CA ALA A 101 -20.73 12.98 -9.23
C ALA A 101 -21.83 12.54 -10.21
N GLY A 102 -23.06 12.43 -9.72
CA GLY A 102 -24.21 11.94 -10.48
C GLY A 102 -24.48 10.44 -10.31
N ASN A 103 -23.56 9.66 -9.78
CA ASN A 103 -23.80 8.26 -9.45
C ASN A 103 -24.59 8.13 -8.15
N ALA A 104 -25.36 7.06 -8.02
CA ALA A 104 -26.15 6.79 -6.81
C ALA A 104 -25.29 6.53 -5.57
N HIS A 105 -24.10 5.92 -5.77
CA HIS A 105 -23.15 5.61 -4.69
C HIS A 105 -21.73 5.47 -5.25
N GLY A 106 -20.76 5.50 -4.37
CA GLY A 106 -19.37 5.20 -4.71
C GLY A 106 -19.08 3.70 -4.80
N MET A 107 -17.90 3.38 -5.23
CA MET A 107 -17.42 2.00 -5.39
C MET A 107 -16.20 1.74 -4.53
N TYR A 108 -16.16 0.55 -3.94
CA TYR A 108 -15.01 0.05 -3.21
C TYR A 108 -14.29 -1.02 -4.02
N ASN A 109 -12.98 -0.96 -4.02
CA ASN A 109 -12.11 -1.99 -4.59
C ASN A 109 -11.05 -2.35 -3.55
N THR A 110 -11.05 -3.61 -3.13
CA THR A 110 -10.07 -4.12 -2.16
C THR A 110 -9.15 -5.13 -2.83
N LYS A 111 -7.85 -4.94 -2.66
CA LYS A 111 -6.80 -5.83 -3.14
C LYS A 111 -6.05 -6.44 -1.96
N GLY A 112 -5.90 -7.75 -1.98
CA GLY A 112 -4.98 -8.47 -1.11
C GLY A 112 -3.58 -8.48 -1.72
N LEU A 113 -2.62 -7.92 -1.01
CA LEU A 113 -1.22 -7.81 -1.44
C LEU A 113 -0.36 -8.58 -0.44
N VAL A 114 0.21 -9.68 -0.88
CA VAL A 114 1.12 -10.50 -0.05
C VAL A 114 2.48 -10.51 -0.71
N TYR A 115 3.51 -10.16 0.07
CA TYR A 115 4.88 -10.06 -0.44
C TYR A 115 5.86 -10.90 0.37
N ASN A 116 6.81 -11.48 -0.33
CA ASN A 116 8.02 -12.02 0.29
C ASN A 116 8.99 -10.87 0.59
N LYS A 117 9.29 -10.64 1.86
CA LYS A 117 10.17 -9.53 2.30
C LYS A 117 11.64 -9.76 1.97
N ILE A 118 12.03 -10.99 1.65
CA ILE A 118 13.41 -11.35 1.30
C ILE A 118 13.63 -11.14 -0.20
N THR A 119 12.71 -11.59 -1.04
CA THR A 119 12.83 -11.50 -2.50
C THR A 119 12.15 -10.28 -3.11
N GLY A 120 11.18 -9.68 -2.41
CA GLY A 120 10.34 -8.60 -2.92
C GLY A 120 9.24 -9.07 -3.86
N GLN A 121 9.10 -10.36 -4.07
CA GLN A 121 8.12 -10.92 -4.98
C GLN A 121 6.74 -11.00 -4.34
N ARG A 122 5.73 -10.78 -5.16
CA ARG A 122 4.35 -11.00 -4.77
C ARG A 122 4.05 -12.49 -4.66
N ILE A 123 3.33 -12.85 -3.60
CA ILE A 123 2.94 -14.24 -3.37
C ILE A 123 1.48 -14.40 -3.75
N PRO A 124 1.16 -15.12 -4.85
CA PRO A 124 -0.21 -15.34 -5.27
C PRO A 124 -1.00 -16.21 -4.30
N LEU A 125 -2.30 -15.94 -4.17
CA LEU A 125 -3.19 -16.68 -3.28
C LEU A 125 -3.19 -18.19 -3.54
N TYR A 126 -3.11 -18.61 -4.79
CA TYR A 126 -3.13 -20.03 -5.17
C TYR A 126 -1.95 -20.84 -4.64
N ASN A 127 -0.85 -20.16 -4.21
CA ASN A 127 0.26 -20.84 -3.56
C ASN A 127 -0.08 -21.35 -2.15
N TYR A 128 -1.13 -20.80 -1.55
CA TYR A 128 -1.55 -21.15 -0.19
C TYR A 128 -2.90 -21.85 -0.12
N VAL A 129 -3.75 -21.64 -1.11
CA VAL A 129 -5.11 -22.16 -1.14
C VAL A 129 -5.29 -23.03 -2.38
N LYS A 130 -5.57 -24.31 -2.18
CA LYS A 130 -5.95 -25.21 -3.26
C LYS A 130 -7.42 -24.98 -3.60
N ILE A 131 -7.66 -24.25 -4.68
CA ILE A 131 -9.02 -24.01 -5.15
C ILE A 131 -9.43 -25.17 -6.05
N ALA A 132 -10.31 -26.03 -5.54
CA ALA A 132 -10.79 -27.20 -6.26
C ALA A 132 -12.02 -26.90 -7.13
N ASN A 133 -12.73 -25.78 -6.87
CA ASN A 133 -13.95 -25.40 -7.57
C ASN A 133 -14.02 -23.87 -7.70
N PRO A 134 -14.31 -23.31 -8.91
CA PRO A 134 -14.46 -21.88 -9.10
C PRO A 134 -15.49 -21.20 -8.20
N GLN A 135 -16.46 -21.95 -7.69
CA GLN A 135 -17.46 -21.42 -6.74
C GLN A 135 -16.92 -21.18 -5.33
N GLN A 136 -15.67 -21.54 -5.04
CA GLN A 136 -15.00 -21.28 -3.79
C GLN A 136 -14.29 -19.91 -3.74
N ILE A 137 -14.37 -19.13 -4.80
CA ILE A 137 -13.72 -17.83 -4.92
C ILE A 137 -14.68 -16.70 -4.52
#